data_55675ff92ad3148366ab4db95b45db86
#
_entry.id   55675ff92ad3148366ab4db95b45db86
#
_cell.length_a   1.000
_cell.length_b   1.000
_cell.length_c   1.000
_cell.angle_alpha   90.00
_cell.angle_beta   90.00
_cell.angle_gamma   90.00
#
_symmetry.space_group_name_H-M   'P 1'
#
loop_
_entity.id
_entity.type
_entity.pdbx_description
1 polymer ?
#
loop_
_entity_poly.entity_id
_entity_poly.type
_entity_poly.pdbx_seq_one_letter_code
_entity_poly.pdbx_strand_id
1 'polypeptide(L)'
;MKVYQYYKDLPQWAKGIVVVGGAAALFFVGKKLYTIVFPSEAAKRNAELGRNINSEISNLQKSQVASYPDSVYDTLANTIYNSMRFAVGDDYGAVQDSLKKMKNDLDVAKLIKAFGSRQDYAFGIPVGDKMDLLTYVKKELGNEWGGLTAYRVNNINKDWAAKKIKYTI
;
A
#
# COMPACT_ATOMS: atom_id res chain seq x y z
N MET A 1 -11.58 -24.00 24.16
CA MET A 1 -12.06 -24.07 25.57
C MET A 1 -11.08 -23.50 26.60
N LYS A 2 -9.76 -23.40 26.38
CA LYS A 2 -8.75 -22.88 27.34
C LYS A 2 -8.74 -21.34 27.49
N VAL A 3 -9.06 -20.56 26.46
CA VAL A 3 -8.98 -19.09 26.48
C VAL A 3 -10.00 -18.45 27.41
N TYR A 4 -11.20 -19.01 27.50
CA TYR A 4 -12.27 -18.51 28.36
C TYR A 4 -11.96 -18.67 29.88
N GLN A 5 -11.20 -19.69 30.23
CA GLN A 5 -10.76 -19.92 31.61
C GLN A 5 -9.74 -18.87 32.04
N TYR A 6 -8.74 -18.57 31.18
CA TYR A 6 -7.75 -17.52 31.43
C TYR A 6 -8.39 -16.14 31.63
N TYR A 7 -9.45 -15.80 30.85
CA TYR A 7 -10.15 -14.54 31.03
C TYR A 7 -10.85 -14.42 32.39
N LYS A 8 -11.42 -15.50 32.93
CA LYS A 8 -12.07 -15.52 34.25
C LYS A 8 -11.11 -15.21 35.40
N ASP A 9 -9.86 -15.65 35.28
CA ASP A 9 -8.86 -15.53 36.33
C ASP A 9 -8.13 -14.18 36.33
N LEU A 10 -8.39 -13.31 35.33
CA LEU A 10 -7.82 -11.98 35.28
C LEU A 10 -8.47 -11.04 36.32
N PRO A 11 -7.68 -10.13 36.94
CA PRO A 11 -8.21 -9.07 37.77
C PRO A 11 -9.14 -8.14 36.99
N GLN A 12 -10.10 -7.50 37.67
CA GLN A 12 -11.15 -6.70 37.01
C GLN A 12 -10.59 -5.61 36.03
N TRP A 13 -9.53 -4.94 36.41
CA TRP A 13 -8.88 -3.94 35.57
C TRP A 13 -8.29 -4.52 34.26
N ALA A 14 -7.72 -5.73 34.34
CA ALA A 14 -7.16 -6.43 33.18
C ALA A 14 -8.23 -6.96 32.24
N LYS A 15 -9.42 -7.31 32.75
CA LYS A 15 -10.59 -7.71 31.93
C LYS A 15 -11.05 -6.57 31.02
N GLY A 16 -11.05 -5.34 31.52
CA GLY A 16 -11.35 -4.15 30.71
C GLY A 16 -10.37 -3.94 29.56
N ILE A 17 -9.08 -4.11 29.81
CA ILE A 17 -8.04 -3.98 28.78
C ILE A 17 -8.17 -5.05 27.70
N VAL A 18 -8.44 -6.30 28.09
CA VAL A 18 -8.63 -7.41 27.13
C VAL A 18 -9.86 -7.19 26.25
N VAL A 19 -10.96 -6.69 26.81
CA VAL A 19 -12.19 -6.43 26.05
C VAL A 19 -11.99 -5.26 25.09
N VAL A 20 -11.43 -4.15 25.54
CA VAL A 20 -11.19 -2.96 24.69
C VAL A 20 -10.12 -3.23 23.65
N GLY A 21 -8.99 -3.84 24.04
CA GLY A 21 -7.92 -4.21 23.11
C GLY A 21 -8.36 -5.27 22.10
N GLY A 22 -9.13 -6.27 22.54
CA GLY A 22 -9.68 -7.30 21.65
C GLY A 22 -10.71 -6.75 20.66
N ALA A 23 -11.60 -5.85 21.09
CA ALA A 23 -12.58 -5.22 20.22
C ALA A 23 -11.91 -4.29 19.18
N ALA A 24 -10.89 -3.52 19.57
CA ALA A 24 -10.12 -2.71 18.66
C ALA A 24 -9.37 -3.58 17.61
N ALA A 25 -8.71 -4.64 18.05
CA ALA A 25 -8.03 -5.56 17.15
C ALA A 25 -9.00 -6.22 16.15
N LEU A 26 -10.18 -6.67 16.61
CA LEU A 26 -11.22 -7.24 15.74
C LEU A 26 -11.79 -6.20 14.75
N PHE A 27 -11.95 -4.94 15.17
CA PHE A 27 -12.43 -3.87 14.31
C PHE A 27 -11.41 -3.58 13.18
N PHE A 28 -10.12 -3.48 13.51
CA PHE A 28 -9.06 -3.24 12.52
C PHE A 28 -8.91 -4.42 11.56
N VAL A 29 -8.87 -5.64 12.07
CA VAL A 29 -8.81 -6.86 11.23
C VAL A 29 -10.07 -6.99 10.37
N GLY A 30 -11.26 -6.73 10.91
CA GLY A 30 -12.51 -6.79 10.16
C GLY A 30 -12.59 -5.76 9.03
N LYS A 31 -12.16 -4.50 9.28
CA LYS A 31 -12.13 -3.46 8.26
C LYS A 31 -11.11 -3.77 7.15
N LYS A 32 -9.94 -4.30 7.52
CA LYS A 32 -8.91 -4.72 6.57
C LYS A 32 -9.36 -5.94 5.74
N LEU A 33 -10.05 -6.90 6.35
CA LEU A 33 -10.64 -8.05 5.64
C LEU A 33 -11.75 -7.63 4.65
N TYR A 34 -12.60 -6.67 5.02
CA TYR A 34 -13.67 -6.21 4.14
C TYR A 34 -13.14 -5.61 2.84
N THR A 35 -12.09 -4.78 2.90
CA THR A 35 -11.47 -4.19 1.70
C THR A 35 -10.75 -5.21 0.82
N ILE A 36 -10.33 -6.34 1.37
CA ILE A 36 -9.70 -7.45 0.63
C ILE A 36 -10.75 -8.27 -0.13
N VAL A 37 -11.89 -8.55 0.52
CA VAL A 37 -12.95 -9.38 -0.08
C VAL A 37 -13.70 -8.63 -1.19
N PHE A 38 -13.77 -7.30 -1.12
CA PHE A 38 -14.47 -6.45 -2.09
C PHE A 38 -13.55 -5.38 -2.66
N PRO A 39 -12.60 -5.74 -3.55
CA PRO A 39 -11.70 -4.76 -4.16
C PRO A 39 -12.50 -3.79 -5.04
N SER A 40 -12.16 -2.50 -4.93
CA SER A 40 -12.76 -1.47 -5.79
C SER A 40 -12.40 -1.70 -7.26
N GLU A 41 -13.19 -1.16 -8.20
CA GLU A 41 -12.89 -1.23 -9.63
C GLU A 41 -11.51 -0.61 -9.97
N ALA A 42 -11.09 0.39 -9.21
CA ALA A 42 -9.74 0.96 -9.34
C ALA A 42 -8.66 -0.04 -8.91
N ALA A 43 -8.88 -0.80 -7.83
CA ALA A 43 -7.95 -1.85 -7.39
C ALA A 43 -7.84 -2.98 -8.42
N LYS A 44 -8.96 -3.38 -9.04
CA LYS A 44 -8.95 -4.37 -10.12
C LYS A 44 -8.14 -3.90 -11.32
N ARG A 45 -8.36 -2.65 -11.80
CA ARG A 45 -7.61 -2.05 -12.91
C ARG A 45 -6.11 -1.95 -12.61
N ASN A 46 -5.74 -1.54 -11.40
CA ASN A 46 -4.33 -1.47 -11.00
C ASN A 46 -3.67 -2.87 -10.97
N ALA A 47 -4.40 -3.91 -10.54
CA ALA A 47 -3.92 -5.29 -10.59
C ALA A 47 -3.75 -5.80 -12.04
N GLU A 48 -4.60 -5.39 -12.97
CA GLU A 48 -4.46 -5.70 -14.40
C GLU A 48 -3.24 -5.01 -15.02
N LEU A 49 -3.01 -3.73 -14.68
CA LEU A 49 -1.81 -3.00 -15.09
C LEU A 49 -0.53 -3.71 -14.63
N GLY A 50 -0.48 -4.16 -13.37
CA GLY A 50 0.67 -4.90 -12.85
C GLY A 50 0.96 -6.20 -13.61
N ARG A 51 -0.07 -6.90 -14.09
CA ARG A 51 0.08 -8.11 -14.90
C ARG A 51 0.62 -7.85 -16.31
N ASN A 52 0.26 -6.73 -16.91
CA ASN A 52 0.63 -6.36 -18.27
C ASN A 52 1.82 -5.39 -18.36
N ILE A 53 2.52 -5.15 -17.26
CA ILE A 53 3.51 -4.08 -17.13
C ILE A 53 4.68 -4.17 -18.12
N ASN A 54 5.10 -5.38 -18.53
CA ASN A 54 6.18 -5.52 -19.50
C ASN A 54 5.78 -5.03 -20.89
N SER A 55 4.53 -5.30 -21.31
CA SER A 55 3.98 -4.79 -22.57
C SER A 55 3.84 -3.27 -22.52
N GLU A 56 3.39 -2.73 -21.39
CA GLU A 56 3.27 -1.30 -21.16
C GLU A 56 4.63 -0.60 -21.24
N ILE A 57 5.64 -1.11 -20.57
CA ILE A 57 7.03 -0.60 -20.64
C ILE A 57 7.52 -0.60 -22.09
N SER A 58 7.34 -1.70 -22.83
CA SER A 58 7.76 -1.79 -24.22
C SER A 58 7.08 -0.76 -25.12
N ASN A 59 5.82 -0.44 -24.87
CA ASN A 59 5.09 0.59 -25.60
C ASN A 59 5.57 2.01 -25.24
N LEU A 60 5.76 2.29 -23.95
CA LEU A 60 6.22 3.59 -23.48
C LEU A 60 7.64 3.90 -23.94
N GLN A 61 8.53 2.92 -24.02
CA GLN A 61 9.91 3.07 -24.52
C GLN A 61 9.99 3.53 -26.00
N LYS A 62 8.92 3.42 -26.76
CA LYS A 62 8.87 3.96 -28.14
C LYS A 62 8.83 5.48 -28.18
N SER A 63 8.40 6.14 -27.10
CA SER A 63 8.17 7.59 -27.04
C SER A 63 8.76 8.28 -25.81
N GLN A 64 9.23 7.52 -24.84
CA GLN A 64 9.75 8.03 -23.57
C GLN A 64 11.08 7.37 -23.21
N VAL A 65 11.91 8.12 -22.50
CA VAL A 65 13.17 7.61 -21.95
C VAL A 65 13.05 7.54 -20.43
N ALA A 66 13.53 6.45 -19.84
CA ALA A 66 13.57 6.30 -18.40
C ALA A 66 14.52 7.31 -17.76
N SER A 67 14.08 7.96 -16.69
CA SER A 67 14.84 9.01 -16.01
C SER A 67 15.97 8.47 -15.14
N TYR A 68 15.93 7.18 -14.80
CA TYR A 68 16.85 6.52 -13.88
C TYR A 68 17.26 5.14 -14.39
N PRO A 69 18.41 4.60 -13.97
CA PRO A 69 18.77 3.19 -14.15
C PRO A 69 17.85 2.29 -13.31
N ASP A 70 17.70 1.02 -13.70
CA ASP A 70 16.76 0.07 -13.08
C ASP A 70 17.01 -0.12 -11.58
N SER A 71 18.26 -0.09 -11.12
CA SER A 71 18.62 -0.18 -9.70
C SER A 71 18.01 0.92 -8.82
N VAL A 72 17.74 2.09 -9.38
CA VAL A 72 17.07 3.18 -8.66
C VAL A 72 15.60 2.85 -8.44
N TYR A 73 14.92 2.29 -9.44
CA TYR A 73 13.51 1.85 -9.26
C TYR A 73 13.41 0.71 -8.23
N ASP A 74 14.36 -0.22 -8.23
CA ASP A 74 14.43 -1.28 -7.21
C ASP A 74 14.59 -0.70 -5.80
N THR A 75 15.48 0.28 -5.65
CA THR A 75 15.68 0.98 -4.37
C THR A 75 14.41 1.70 -3.92
N LEU A 76 13.77 2.46 -4.82
CA LEU A 76 12.54 3.18 -4.51
C LEU A 76 11.38 2.23 -4.16
N ALA A 77 11.24 1.14 -4.91
CA ALA A 77 10.24 0.11 -4.62
C ALA A 77 10.43 -0.53 -3.23
N ASN A 78 11.68 -0.80 -2.86
CA ASN A 78 12.01 -1.33 -1.53
C ASN A 78 11.77 -0.28 -0.44
N THR A 79 12.11 0.99 -0.68
CA THR A 79 11.82 2.09 0.24
C THR A 79 10.32 2.20 0.49
N ILE A 80 9.50 2.26 -0.57
CA ILE A 80 8.04 2.33 -0.48
C ILE A 80 7.49 1.16 0.34
N TYR A 81 7.89 -0.06 0.02
CA TYR A 81 7.41 -1.23 0.72
C TYR A 81 7.81 -1.24 2.20
N ASN A 82 9.07 -0.99 2.51
CA ASN A 82 9.58 -1.02 3.89
C ASN A 82 8.98 0.10 4.74
N SER A 83 8.63 1.23 4.13
CA SER A 83 7.99 2.37 4.82
C SER A 83 6.52 2.14 5.18
N MET A 84 5.87 1.11 4.63
CA MET A 84 4.44 0.86 4.85
C MET A 84 4.11 -0.58 5.29
N ARG A 85 5.11 -1.45 5.46
CA ARG A 85 4.87 -2.87 5.77
C ARG A 85 4.53 -3.17 7.22
N PHE A 86 4.68 -2.20 8.13
CA PHE A 86 4.40 -2.35 9.54
C PHE A 86 3.22 -1.45 9.94
N ALA A 87 2.32 -1.96 10.75
CA ALA A 87 1.12 -1.23 11.18
C ALA A 87 1.41 -0.06 12.14
N VAL A 88 2.65 0.13 12.56
CA VAL A 88 3.08 1.21 13.49
C VAL A 88 4.40 1.77 13.01
N GLY A 89 4.45 3.11 12.87
CA GLY A 89 5.69 3.82 12.51
C GLY A 89 5.92 3.93 11.01
N ASP A 90 4.86 3.88 10.18
CA ASP A 90 4.95 4.06 8.74
C ASP A 90 5.52 5.44 8.36
N ASP A 91 6.51 5.43 7.47
CA ASP A 91 7.10 6.66 6.90
C ASP A 91 6.41 7.03 5.59
N TYR A 92 5.22 7.61 5.70
CA TYR A 92 4.47 8.10 4.54
C TYR A 92 5.16 9.24 3.79
N GLY A 93 6.09 9.95 4.42
CA GLY A 93 6.93 10.96 3.79
C GLY A 93 7.85 10.33 2.75
N ALA A 94 8.60 9.30 3.14
CA ALA A 94 9.49 8.58 2.23
C ALA A 94 8.73 7.93 1.05
N VAL A 95 7.51 7.46 1.27
CA VAL A 95 6.63 6.95 0.20
C VAL A 95 6.28 8.05 -0.79
N GLN A 96 5.79 9.20 -0.31
CA GLN A 96 5.42 10.34 -1.13
C GLN A 96 6.62 10.87 -1.92
N ASP A 97 7.77 11.01 -1.28
CA ASP A 97 9.00 11.48 -1.93
C ASP A 97 9.49 10.52 -3.00
N SER A 98 9.39 9.21 -2.75
CA SER A 98 9.74 8.19 -3.75
C SER A 98 8.85 8.28 -4.99
N LEU A 99 7.54 8.42 -4.81
CA LEU A 99 6.57 8.51 -5.92
C LEU A 99 6.70 9.82 -6.69
N LYS A 100 7.00 10.94 -6.03
CA LYS A 100 7.23 12.25 -6.67
C LYS A 100 8.51 12.32 -7.50
N LYS A 101 9.45 11.38 -7.35
CA LYS A 101 10.64 11.31 -8.22
C LYS A 101 10.29 10.92 -9.66
N MET A 102 9.16 10.28 -9.90
CA MET A 102 8.73 9.88 -11.24
C MET A 102 8.51 11.11 -12.12
N LYS A 103 9.05 11.10 -13.36
CA LYS A 103 9.02 12.24 -14.29
C LYS A 103 8.11 12.00 -15.48
N ASN A 104 7.80 10.75 -15.80
CA ASN A 104 6.96 10.34 -16.92
C ASN A 104 6.30 8.97 -16.65
N ASP A 105 5.43 8.53 -17.56
CA ASP A 105 4.72 7.25 -17.43
C ASP A 105 5.68 6.06 -17.42
N LEU A 106 6.78 6.10 -18.18
CA LEU A 106 7.76 5.03 -18.22
C LEU A 106 8.45 4.83 -16.86
N ASP A 107 8.74 5.92 -16.14
CA ASP A 107 9.27 5.83 -14.77
C ASP A 107 8.30 5.13 -13.83
N VAL A 108 7.01 5.47 -13.89
CA VAL A 108 5.97 4.84 -13.07
C VAL A 108 5.84 3.36 -13.43
N ALA A 109 5.80 3.02 -14.71
CA ALA A 109 5.73 1.63 -15.18
C ALA A 109 6.92 0.81 -14.70
N LYS A 110 8.15 1.36 -14.77
CA LYS A 110 9.36 0.71 -14.25
C LYS A 110 9.32 0.54 -12.73
N LEU A 111 8.81 1.52 -12.01
CA LEU A 111 8.64 1.43 -10.56
C LEU A 111 7.61 0.36 -10.17
N ILE A 112 6.48 0.26 -10.89
CA ILE A 112 5.50 -0.82 -10.71
C ILE A 112 6.15 -2.19 -10.97
N LYS A 113 6.95 -2.32 -12.03
CA LYS A 113 7.68 -3.55 -12.33
C LYS A 113 8.66 -3.92 -11.21
N ALA A 114 9.45 -2.97 -10.73
CA ALA A 114 10.42 -3.17 -9.65
C ALA A 114 9.74 -3.51 -8.32
N PHE A 115 8.58 -2.93 -8.04
CA PHE A 115 7.78 -3.28 -6.87
C PHE A 115 7.22 -4.71 -6.99
N GLY A 116 6.81 -5.10 -8.19
CA GLY A 116 6.21 -6.40 -8.44
C GLY A 116 4.92 -6.61 -7.67
N SER A 117 4.76 -7.79 -7.07
CA SER A 117 3.61 -8.16 -6.26
C SER A 117 4.08 -8.50 -4.84
N ARG A 118 3.70 -7.71 -3.85
CA ARG A 118 4.17 -7.81 -2.47
C ARG A 118 3.05 -8.11 -1.49
N GLN A 119 3.40 -8.85 -0.44
CA GLN A 119 2.51 -9.21 0.65
C GLN A 119 2.38 -8.06 1.63
N ASP A 120 1.16 -7.76 2.05
CA ASP A 120 0.91 -6.86 3.18
C ASP A 120 0.92 -7.63 4.51
N TYR A 121 1.22 -6.90 5.59
CA TYR A 121 1.31 -7.46 6.94
C TYR A 121 0.55 -6.60 7.95
N ALA A 122 -0.12 -7.26 8.89
CA ALA A 122 -0.68 -6.63 10.09
C ALA A 122 -0.07 -7.30 11.30
N PHE A 123 0.70 -6.56 12.11
CA PHE A 123 1.40 -7.08 13.30
C PHE A 123 2.30 -8.29 12.99
N GLY A 124 2.98 -8.27 11.84
CA GLY A 124 3.86 -9.35 11.41
C GLY A 124 3.15 -10.58 10.81
N ILE A 125 1.82 -10.56 10.72
CA ILE A 125 1.02 -11.63 10.12
C ILE A 125 0.67 -11.22 8.67
N PRO A 126 0.90 -12.06 7.65
CA PRO A 126 0.50 -11.77 6.29
C PRO A 126 -1.02 -11.64 6.21
N VAL A 127 -1.50 -10.58 5.55
CA VAL A 127 -2.92 -10.30 5.37
C VAL A 127 -3.28 -10.09 3.91
N GLY A 128 -4.34 -10.74 3.47
CA GLY A 128 -4.85 -10.64 2.11
C GLY A 128 -3.92 -11.17 1.03
N ASP A 129 -4.25 -10.81 -0.20
CA ASP A 129 -3.48 -11.19 -1.38
C ASP A 129 -2.28 -10.25 -1.59
N LYS A 130 -1.30 -10.74 -2.36
CA LYS A 130 -0.21 -9.87 -2.84
C LYS A 130 -0.76 -8.79 -3.76
N MET A 131 -0.24 -7.58 -3.63
CA MET A 131 -0.70 -6.40 -4.36
C MET A 131 0.43 -5.77 -5.17
N ASP A 132 0.08 -5.20 -6.32
CA ASP A 132 0.98 -4.30 -7.06
C ASP A 132 1.15 -2.95 -6.32
N LEU A 133 2.11 -2.13 -6.82
CA LEU A 133 2.46 -0.86 -6.21
C LEU A 133 1.26 0.08 -6.00
N LEU A 134 0.45 0.31 -7.04
CA LEU A 134 -0.61 1.32 -6.98
C LEU A 134 -1.74 0.88 -6.04
N THR A 135 -2.09 -0.39 -6.08
CA THR A 135 -3.06 -0.99 -5.16
C THR A 135 -2.55 -0.92 -3.71
N TYR A 136 -1.27 -1.25 -3.50
CA TYR A 136 -0.65 -1.24 -2.18
C TYR A 136 -0.62 0.18 -1.59
N VAL A 137 -0.10 1.16 -2.36
CA VAL A 137 -0.05 2.57 -1.92
C VAL A 137 -1.45 3.14 -1.67
N LYS A 138 -2.41 2.85 -2.56
CA LYS A 138 -3.78 3.29 -2.38
C LYS A 138 -4.41 2.75 -1.11
N LYS A 139 -4.18 1.48 -0.80
CA LYS A 139 -4.68 0.85 0.40
C LYS A 139 -4.07 1.48 1.65
N GLU A 140 -2.76 1.64 1.69
CA GLU A 140 -2.03 2.11 2.86
C GLU A 140 -2.20 3.64 3.08
N LEU A 141 -2.15 4.45 2.01
CA LEU A 141 -2.31 5.90 2.12
C LEU A 141 -3.76 6.39 1.99
N GLY A 142 -4.63 5.65 1.27
CA GLY A 142 -5.98 6.11 0.93
C GLY A 142 -7.05 5.82 1.97
N ASN A 143 -6.92 4.72 2.70
CA ASN A 143 -7.99 4.16 3.54
C ASN A 143 -7.68 4.12 5.03
N GLU A 144 -6.49 4.46 5.47
CA GLU A 144 -6.13 4.33 6.86
C GLU A 144 -6.50 5.58 7.67
N TRP A 145 -6.93 5.36 8.91
CA TRP A 145 -7.15 6.39 9.92
C TRP A 145 -8.17 7.49 9.55
N GLY A 146 -9.28 7.11 8.91
CA GLY A 146 -10.37 8.07 8.67
C GLY A 146 -10.04 9.18 7.65
N GLY A 147 -9.11 8.92 6.74
CA GLY A 147 -8.75 9.85 5.67
C GLY A 147 -7.62 10.82 6.01
N LEU A 148 -6.96 10.68 7.17
CA LEU A 148 -5.84 11.54 7.57
C LEU A 148 -4.66 11.52 6.58
N THR A 149 -4.51 10.47 5.79
CA THR A 149 -3.45 10.31 4.78
C THR A 149 -3.93 10.53 3.35
N ALA A 150 -5.24 10.65 3.12
CA ALA A 150 -5.80 10.83 1.78
C ALA A 150 -5.27 12.08 1.04
N TYR A 151 -4.91 13.14 1.76
CA TYR A 151 -4.28 14.31 1.18
C TYR A 151 -2.95 13.99 0.48
N ARG A 152 -2.22 12.96 0.93
CA ARG A 152 -0.93 12.54 0.33
C ARG A 152 -1.15 11.91 -1.03
N VAL A 153 -2.16 11.06 -1.19
CA VAL A 153 -2.58 10.50 -2.48
C VAL A 153 -2.94 11.64 -3.43
N ASN A 154 -3.75 12.60 -2.98
CA ASN A 154 -4.10 13.77 -3.78
C ASN A 154 -2.87 14.59 -4.20
N ASN A 155 -1.89 14.77 -3.32
CA ASN A 155 -0.65 15.49 -3.63
C ASN A 155 0.21 14.75 -4.65
N ILE A 156 0.29 13.42 -4.58
CA ILE A 156 0.99 12.59 -5.57
C ILE A 156 0.29 12.71 -6.93
N ASN A 157 -1.03 12.52 -6.97
CA ASN A 157 -1.81 12.60 -8.20
C ASN A 157 -1.73 14.00 -8.84
N LYS A 158 -1.72 15.09 -8.06
CA LYS A 158 -1.50 16.45 -8.56
C LYS A 158 -0.11 16.64 -9.16
N ASP A 159 0.92 16.13 -8.50
CA ASP A 159 2.31 16.19 -9.00
C ASP A 159 2.45 15.40 -10.30
N TRP A 160 1.88 14.20 -10.37
CA TRP A 160 1.89 13.39 -11.57
C TRP A 160 1.11 14.04 -12.72
N ALA A 161 -0.06 14.63 -12.45
CA ALA A 161 -0.83 15.35 -13.45
C ALA A 161 -0.06 16.57 -14.01
N ALA A 162 0.65 17.32 -13.15
CA ALA A 162 1.50 18.44 -13.59
C ALA A 162 2.65 17.99 -14.50
N LYS A 163 3.14 16.75 -14.32
CA LYS A 163 4.16 16.11 -15.17
C LYS A 163 3.56 15.37 -16.38
N LYS A 164 2.26 15.46 -16.60
CA LYS A 164 1.51 14.73 -17.65
C LYS A 164 1.61 13.21 -17.52
N ILE A 165 1.84 12.69 -16.32
CA ILE A 165 1.80 11.26 -16.01
C ILE A 165 0.33 10.83 -15.94
N LYS A 166 -0.02 9.76 -16.65
CA LYS A 166 -1.39 9.26 -16.81
C LYS A 166 -1.81 8.30 -15.68
N TYR A 167 -0.85 7.78 -14.93
CA TYR A 167 -1.13 6.94 -13.78
C TYR A 167 -1.77 7.75 -12.64
N THR A 168 -2.58 7.06 -11.83
CA THR A 168 -3.20 7.60 -10.62
C THR A 168 -3.19 6.54 -9.51
N ILE A 169 -3.15 6.99 -8.27
CA ILE A 169 -3.26 6.14 -7.08
C ILE A 169 -4.70 6.14 -6.56
#